data_3adc60c405fdcf1bc162ce62f69f3b93
#
_entry.id   3adc60c405fdcf1bc162ce62f69f3b93
#
_cell.length_a   1.000
_cell.length_b   1.000
_cell.length_c   1.000
_cell.angle_alpha   90.00
_cell.angle_beta   90.00
_cell.angle_gamma   90.00
#
_symmetry.space_group_name_H-M   'P 1'
#
loop_
_entity.id
_entity.type
_entity.pdbx_description
1 polymer ?
#
loop_
_entity_poly.entity_id
_entity_poly.type
_entity_poly.pdbx_seq_one_letter_code
_entity_poly.pdbx_strand_id
1 'polypeptide(L)'
;CVTYIYVGTPIERPGAQPQLQLGDRMVDVSQLSALVAAERSRMTPAEQQRHLVVIKADRHIPMSLLRQVKDALRRAHATRIIYTANDKKR
;
A
#
# COMPACT_ATOMS: atom_id res chain seq x y z
N CYS A 1 -10.30 -9.91 -5.80
CA CYS A 1 -9.98 -9.23 -4.54
C CYS A 1 -8.55 -8.72 -4.57
N VAL A 2 -8.35 -7.58 -5.16
CA VAL A 2 -7.02 -6.98 -5.26
C VAL A 2 -7.09 -5.57 -4.66
N THR A 3 -6.14 -5.28 -3.78
CA THR A 3 -6.00 -3.95 -3.21
C THR A 3 -4.71 -3.34 -3.74
N TYR A 4 -4.81 -2.12 -4.27
CA TYR A 4 -3.64 -1.43 -4.79
C TYR A 4 -3.20 -0.34 -3.82
N ILE A 5 -1.91 -0.32 -3.52
CA ILE A 5 -1.31 0.70 -2.69
C ILE A 5 -0.21 1.38 -3.50
N TYR A 6 -0.34 2.68 -3.67
CA TYR A 6 0.66 3.46 -4.39
C TYR A 6 1.46 4.26 -3.38
N VAL A 7 2.77 4.23 -3.53
CA VAL A 7 3.68 4.97 -2.66
C VAL A 7 4.54 5.83 -3.56
N GLY A 8 4.40 7.14 -3.45
CA GLY A 8 5.13 8.01 -4.33
C GLY A 8 5.30 9.40 -3.76
N THR A 9 6.12 10.17 -4.44
CA THR A 9 6.37 11.56 -4.08
C THR A 9 5.60 12.46 -5.03
N PRO A 10 4.93 13.51 -4.52
CA PRO A 10 4.21 14.41 -5.42
C PRO A 10 5.13 15.05 -6.44
N ILE A 11 4.70 15.06 -7.68
CA ILE A 11 5.51 15.66 -8.74
C ILE A 11 5.63 17.17 -8.56
N GLU A 12 4.54 17.80 -8.11
CA GLU A 12 4.52 19.25 -7.97
C GLU A 12 5.39 19.76 -6.86
N ARG A 13 5.81 18.90 -5.94
CA ARG A 13 6.62 19.32 -4.81
C ARG A 13 7.78 18.38 -4.63
N PRO A 14 8.80 18.52 -5.48
CA PRO A 14 10.00 17.69 -5.32
C PRO A 14 10.58 17.90 -3.93
N GLY A 15 10.96 16.83 -3.29
CA GLY A 15 11.46 16.91 -1.92
C GLY A 15 10.40 16.77 -0.87
N ALA A 16 9.12 16.75 -1.26
CA ALA A 16 8.05 16.49 -0.30
C ALA A 16 8.12 15.05 0.18
N GLN A 17 7.48 14.80 1.31
CA GLN A 17 7.46 13.46 1.86
C GLN A 17 6.65 12.52 0.98
N PRO A 18 7.04 11.25 0.90
CA PRO A 18 6.26 10.28 0.15
C PRO A 18 4.85 10.15 0.70
N GLN A 19 3.91 9.89 -0.19
CA GLN A 19 2.51 9.75 0.18
C GLN A 19 2.03 8.37 -0.21
N LEU A 20 1.11 7.85 0.58
CA LEU A 20 0.46 6.58 0.30
C LEU A 20 -0.93 6.83 -0.25
N GLN A 21 -1.32 6.00 -1.20
CA GLN A 21 -2.66 6.06 -1.76
C GLN A 21 -3.23 4.65 -1.76
N LEU A 22 -4.33 4.48 -1.05
CA LEU A 22 -5.03 3.20 -0.98
C LEU A 22 -6.21 3.29 -1.93
N GLY A 23 -6.08 2.61 -3.08
CA GLY A 23 -7.06 2.79 -4.13
C GLY A 23 -7.01 4.21 -4.65
N ASP A 24 -8.09 4.95 -4.44
CA ASP A 24 -8.15 6.34 -4.88
C ASP A 24 -8.14 7.32 -3.70
N ARG A 25 -7.76 6.86 -2.51
CA ARG A 25 -7.76 7.69 -1.32
C ARG A 25 -6.35 7.89 -0.81
N MET A 26 -6.02 9.12 -0.45
CA MET A 26 -4.76 9.39 0.23
C MET A 26 -4.88 8.98 1.69
N VAL A 27 -3.91 8.21 2.17
CA VAL A 27 -3.94 7.71 3.54
C VAL A 27 -2.57 7.87 4.17
N ASP A 28 -2.53 7.80 5.48
CA ASP A 28 -1.30 7.80 6.24
C ASP A 28 -0.94 6.36 6.59
N VAL A 29 0.35 6.08 6.71
CA VAL A 29 0.77 4.72 7.02
C VAL A 29 0.20 4.26 8.37
N SER A 30 -0.01 5.19 9.29
CA SER A 30 -0.59 4.85 10.59
C SER A 30 -2.04 4.40 10.48
N GLN A 31 -2.73 4.75 9.39
CA GLN A 31 -4.12 4.34 9.19
C GLN A 31 -4.25 3.08 8.34
N LEU A 32 -3.16 2.66 7.72
CA LEU A 32 -3.23 1.63 6.71
C LEU A 32 -3.72 0.30 7.28
N SER A 33 -3.22 -0.07 8.44
CA SER A 33 -3.60 -1.33 9.07
C SER A 33 -5.10 -1.40 9.32
N ALA A 34 -5.66 -0.33 9.90
CA ALA A 34 -7.09 -0.31 10.22
C ALA A 34 -7.93 -0.30 8.94
N LEU A 35 -7.50 0.44 7.93
CA LEU A 35 -8.27 0.54 6.69
C LEU A 35 -8.28 -0.79 5.94
N VAL A 36 -7.14 -1.46 5.86
CA VAL A 36 -7.08 -2.76 5.20
C VAL A 36 -7.84 -3.81 6.00
N ALA A 37 -7.74 -3.77 7.31
CA ALA A 37 -8.50 -4.71 8.15
C ALA A 37 -10.00 -4.51 7.96
N ALA A 38 -10.46 -3.27 7.86
CA ALA A 38 -11.87 -2.98 7.62
C ALA A 38 -12.31 -3.52 6.25
N GLU A 39 -11.47 -3.36 5.25
CA GLU A 39 -11.77 -3.87 3.93
C GLU A 39 -11.89 -5.38 3.95
N ARG A 40 -10.95 -6.06 4.62
CA ARG A 40 -10.99 -7.51 4.70
C ARG A 40 -12.20 -8.02 5.48
N SER A 41 -12.67 -7.25 6.44
CA SER A 41 -13.82 -7.67 7.24
C SER A 41 -15.10 -7.75 6.43
N ARG A 42 -15.14 -7.09 5.27
CA ARG A 42 -16.29 -7.16 4.39
C ARG A 42 -16.20 -8.30 3.39
N MET A 43 -15.09 -9.03 3.40
CA MET A 43 -14.87 -10.12 2.48
C MET A 43 -15.31 -11.43 3.09
N THR A 44 -15.77 -12.35 2.23
CA THR A 44 -16.01 -13.71 2.68
C THR A 44 -14.68 -14.38 3.01
N PRO A 45 -14.69 -15.49 3.77
CA PRO A 45 -13.45 -16.22 4.03
C PRO A 45 -12.72 -16.63 2.75
N ALA A 46 -13.46 -17.05 1.72
CA ALA A 46 -12.83 -17.42 0.46
C ALA A 46 -12.16 -16.23 -0.20
N GLU A 47 -12.81 -15.05 -0.13
CA GLU A 47 -12.21 -13.85 -0.69
C GLU A 47 -10.98 -13.44 0.09
N GLN A 48 -11.00 -13.59 1.40
CA GLN A 48 -9.84 -13.25 2.22
C GLN A 48 -8.64 -14.12 1.87
N GLN A 49 -8.88 -15.38 1.56
CA GLN A 49 -7.80 -16.28 1.17
C GLN A 49 -7.20 -15.88 -0.17
N ARG A 50 -7.98 -15.27 -1.04
CA ARG A 50 -7.50 -14.86 -2.36
C ARG A 50 -7.13 -13.40 -2.41
N HIS A 51 -7.23 -12.70 -1.30
CA HIS A 51 -6.95 -11.27 -1.26
C HIS A 51 -5.49 -11.01 -1.57
N LEU A 52 -5.24 -10.17 -2.55
CA LEU A 52 -3.90 -9.83 -2.98
C LEU A 52 -3.70 -8.33 -2.83
N VAL A 53 -2.56 -7.94 -2.29
CA VAL A 53 -2.20 -6.54 -2.17
C VAL A 53 -1.03 -6.28 -3.11
N VAL A 54 -1.19 -5.31 -3.99
CA VAL A 54 -0.15 -4.91 -4.92
C VAL A 54 0.38 -3.55 -4.48
N ILE A 55 1.65 -3.50 -4.13
CA ILE A 55 2.31 -2.27 -3.74
C ILE A 55 3.09 -1.75 -4.94
N LYS A 56 2.72 -0.56 -5.40
CA LYS A 56 3.43 0.09 -6.49
C LYS A 56 4.15 1.29 -5.91
N ALA A 57 5.46 1.27 -5.91
CA ALA A 57 6.26 2.31 -5.30
C ALA A 57 7.24 2.88 -6.29
N ASP A 58 7.52 4.18 -6.16
CA ASP A 58 8.55 4.81 -6.96
C ASP A 58 9.92 4.27 -6.55
N ARG A 59 10.88 4.36 -7.47
CA ARG A 59 12.21 3.80 -7.24
C ARG A 59 12.91 4.42 -6.04
N HIS A 60 12.60 5.68 -5.75
CA HIS A 60 13.33 6.41 -4.73
C HIS A 60 12.67 6.38 -3.36
N ILE A 61 11.68 5.52 -3.18
CA ILE A 61 11.00 5.42 -1.89
C ILE A 61 11.92 4.73 -0.89
N PRO A 62 12.07 5.30 0.32
CA PRO A 62 12.93 4.67 1.33
C PRO A 62 12.43 3.29 1.71
N MET A 63 13.38 2.39 1.94
CA MET A 63 13.03 1.02 2.35
C MET A 63 12.34 1.02 3.70
N SER A 64 12.66 1.98 4.56
CA SER A 64 12.01 2.05 5.87
C SER A 64 10.51 2.26 5.74
N LEU A 65 10.08 3.08 4.77
CA LEU A 65 8.66 3.30 4.55
C LEU A 65 8.00 2.04 4.01
N LEU A 66 8.65 1.37 3.07
CA LEU A 66 8.12 0.13 2.52
C LEU A 66 7.97 -0.93 3.61
N ARG A 67 8.92 -0.97 4.54
CA ARG A 67 8.84 -1.90 5.65
C ARG A 67 7.65 -1.59 6.55
N GLN A 68 7.40 -0.30 6.78
CA GLN A 68 6.23 0.10 7.57
C GLN A 68 4.94 -0.30 6.89
N VAL A 69 4.87 -0.15 5.56
CA VAL A 69 3.69 -0.55 4.81
C VAL A 69 3.47 -2.06 4.93
N LYS A 70 4.53 -2.83 4.76
CA LYS A 70 4.41 -4.29 4.87
C LYS A 70 4.00 -4.72 6.28
N ASP A 71 4.55 -4.06 7.30
CA ASP A 71 4.17 -4.37 8.67
C ASP A 71 2.71 -4.06 8.94
N ALA A 72 2.21 -2.94 8.41
CA ALA A 72 0.80 -2.60 8.55
C ALA A 72 -0.09 -3.65 7.89
N LEU A 73 0.30 -4.11 6.71
CA LEU A 73 -0.46 -5.15 6.02
C LEU A 73 -0.44 -6.46 6.78
N ARG A 74 0.70 -6.79 7.38
CA ARG A 74 0.80 -8.00 8.17
C ARG A 74 -0.11 -7.93 9.39
N ARG A 75 -0.18 -6.77 10.04
CA ARG A 75 -1.07 -6.59 11.19
C ARG A 75 -2.54 -6.71 10.78
N ALA A 76 -2.86 -6.40 9.53
CA ALA A 76 -4.22 -6.54 9.03
C ALA A 76 -4.46 -7.94 8.45
N HIS A 77 -3.48 -8.83 8.56
CA HIS A 77 -3.54 -10.21 8.05
C HIS A 77 -3.62 -10.27 6.53
N ALA A 78 -3.18 -9.22 5.85
CA ALA A 78 -3.08 -9.21 4.39
C ALA A 78 -1.67 -9.63 4.03
N THR A 79 -1.45 -10.94 3.87
CA THR A 79 -0.10 -11.48 3.74
C THR A 79 0.30 -11.81 2.31
N ARG A 80 -0.63 -11.78 1.36
CA ARG A 80 -0.29 -12.00 -0.04
C ARG A 80 0.03 -10.66 -0.66
N ILE A 81 1.31 -10.37 -0.77
CA ILE A 81 1.78 -9.05 -1.18
C ILE A 81 2.67 -9.18 -2.39
N ILE A 82 2.39 -8.39 -3.41
CA ILE A 82 3.26 -8.25 -4.57
C ILE A 82 3.81 -6.83 -4.57
N TYR A 83 5.11 -6.71 -4.69
CA TYR A 83 5.76 -5.41 -4.73
C TYR A 83 6.30 -5.16 -6.13
N THR A 84 6.00 -4.01 -6.69
CA THR A 84 6.56 -3.59 -7.96
C THR A 84 7.19 -2.21 -7.82
N ALA A 85 8.37 -2.05 -8.38
CA ALA A 85 9.00 -0.75 -8.44
C ALA A 85 8.46 -0.03 -9.66
N ASN A 86 8.00 1.20 -9.46
CA ASN A 86 7.44 1.97 -10.54
C ASN A 86 8.49 2.94 -11.04
N ASP A 87 8.92 2.72 -12.28
CA ASP A 87 9.96 3.55 -12.85
C ASP A 87 9.31 4.67 -13.64
N LYS A 88 9.30 5.88 -13.09
CA LYS A 88 8.68 6.96 -13.76
C LYS A 88 9.61 7.52 -14.76
N LYS A 89 9.49 7.16 -15.95
CA LYS A 89 10.26 7.71 -16.94
C LYS A 89 9.59 8.85 -17.46
N ARG A 90 9.80 9.58 -17.63
CA ARG A 90 9.12 10.45 -18.30
C ARG A 90 8.99 11.04 -18.41
#